data_ba53754d96a306ad63bb63486531e465
#
_entry.id   ba53754d96a306ad63bb63486531e465
#
_cell.length_a   1.000
_cell.length_b   1.000
_cell.length_c   1.000
_cell.angle_alpha   90.00
_cell.angle_beta   90.00
_cell.angle_gamma   90.00
#
_symmetry.space_group_name_H-M   'P 1'
#
loop_
_entity.id
_entity.type
_entity.pdbx_description
1 polymer ?
#
loop_
_entity_poly.entity_id
_entity_poly.type
_entity_poly.pdbx_seq_one_letter_code
_entity_poly.pdbx_strand_id
1 'polypeptide(L)'
;GAHTPTFSLGTLAYGLSNNLTLYGGVLGASNYASGVLGSGLSFGDIGSLSADVSLADSQLVEEKKRRSRGQSYRVQYSKTVATTDTTVTLASYRYSTEGFYTFQEVNEFSSQRYNKRSRLQLNLSQSLQSWGNFYISAYQQDYWSRQGYERNVSTGFNTSIRDINYSLGYTYSE
;
A
#
# COMPACT_ATOMS: atom_id res chain seq x y z
N GLY A 1 22.14 16.56 -13.46
CA GLY A 1 20.81 16.87 -13.89
C GLY A 1 19.79 15.88 -13.39
N ALA A 2 18.56 16.34 -13.20
CA ALA A 2 17.49 15.48 -12.75
C ALA A 2 17.26 14.36 -13.76
N HIS A 3 17.43 13.14 -13.30
CA HIS A 3 17.18 11.98 -14.14
C HIS A 3 15.68 11.71 -14.17
N THR A 4 15.06 11.90 -15.32
CA THR A 4 13.64 11.60 -15.49
C THR A 4 13.52 10.24 -16.16
N PRO A 5 13.19 9.18 -15.43
CA PRO A 5 13.09 7.86 -16.03
C PRO A 5 11.88 7.76 -16.95
N THR A 6 12.05 7.15 -18.10
CA THR A 6 10.96 6.79 -18.99
C THR A 6 10.51 5.39 -18.66
N PHE A 7 9.22 5.22 -18.43
CA PHE A 7 8.67 3.92 -18.08
C PHE A 7 7.41 3.61 -18.84
N SER A 8 7.09 2.33 -18.93
CA SER A 8 5.84 1.82 -19.50
C SER A 8 5.13 0.99 -18.43
N LEU A 9 3.83 1.21 -18.28
CA LEU A 9 3.00 0.51 -17.30
C LEU A 9 1.79 -0.08 -18.01
N GLY A 10 1.55 -1.37 -17.78
CA GLY A 10 0.37 -2.05 -18.26
C GLY A 10 -0.31 -2.79 -17.14
N THR A 11 -1.63 -2.70 -17.05
CA THR A 11 -2.42 -3.41 -16.04
C THR A 11 -3.60 -4.11 -16.69
N LEU A 12 -4.00 -5.24 -16.10
CA LEU A 12 -5.11 -6.03 -16.58
C LEU A 12 -5.85 -6.63 -15.40
N ALA A 13 -7.19 -6.60 -15.44
CA ALA A 13 -8.03 -7.25 -14.47
C ALA A 13 -9.08 -8.07 -15.18
N TYR A 14 -9.34 -9.29 -14.70
CA TYR A 14 -10.27 -10.21 -15.31
C TYR A 14 -11.13 -10.89 -14.24
N GLY A 15 -12.44 -10.76 -14.37
CA GLY A 15 -13.39 -11.42 -13.46
C GLY A 15 -13.70 -12.82 -13.95
N LEU A 16 -13.26 -13.83 -13.18
CA LEU A 16 -13.56 -15.23 -13.48
C LEU A 16 -14.96 -15.62 -13.05
N SER A 17 -15.49 -14.98 -12.02
CA SER A 17 -16.85 -15.18 -11.53
C SER A 17 -17.29 -13.91 -10.82
N ASN A 18 -18.53 -13.91 -10.29
CA ASN A 18 -19.00 -12.75 -9.52
C ASN A 18 -18.20 -12.50 -8.24
N ASN A 19 -17.47 -13.51 -7.77
CA ASN A 19 -16.76 -13.43 -6.49
C ASN A 19 -15.25 -13.50 -6.64
N LEU A 20 -14.72 -13.84 -7.81
CA LEU A 20 -13.29 -14.01 -8.02
C LEU A 20 -12.80 -13.12 -9.16
N THR A 21 -11.80 -12.33 -8.88
CA THR A 21 -11.11 -11.50 -9.87
C THR A 21 -9.63 -11.82 -9.89
N LEU A 22 -9.07 -11.96 -11.08
CA LEU A 22 -7.61 -12.03 -11.27
C LEU A 22 -7.12 -10.70 -11.79
N TYR A 23 -5.97 -10.26 -11.30
CA TYR A 23 -5.38 -9.03 -11.80
C TYR A 23 -3.87 -9.18 -11.95
N GLY A 24 -3.32 -8.36 -12.80
CA GLY A 24 -1.88 -8.36 -13.03
C GLY A 24 -1.44 -7.07 -13.64
N GLY A 25 -0.13 -6.84 -13.60
CA GLY A 25 0.46 -5.66 -14.18
C GLY A 25 1.94 -5.82 -14.39
N VAL A 26 2.48 -5.03 -15.30
CA VAL A 26 3.91 -4.98 -15.57
C VAL A 26 4.34 -3.53 -15.67
N LEU A 27 5.53 -3.28 -15.15
CA LEU A 27 6.19 -1.97 -15.23
C LEU A 27 7.59 -2.18 -15.78
N GLY A 28 7.92 -1.48 -16.86
CA GLY A 28 9.24 -1.56 -17.47
C GLY A 28 9.87 -0.19 -17.63
N ALA A 29 11.13 -0.09 -17.29
CA ALA A 29 11.94 1.10 -17.45
C ALA A 29 13.37 0.69 -17.72
N SER A 30 14.25 1.63 -18.05
CA SER A 30 15.62 1.32 -18.39
C SER A 30 16.41 0.69 -17.25
N ASN A 31 16.06 1.01 -16.00
CA ASN A 31 16.76 0.54 -14.81
C ASN A 31 15.87 -0.29 -13.89
N TYR A 32 14.66 -0.68 -14.35
CA TYR A 32 13.70 -1.34 -13.49
C TYR A 32 12.68 -2.11 -14.31
N ALA A 33 12.36 -3.30 -13.84
CA ALA A 33 11.25 -4.08 -14.37
C ALA A 33 10.54 -4.78 -13.24
N SER A 34 9.23 -4.77 -13.25
CA SER A 34 8.44 -5.47 -12.24
C SER A 34 7.17 -6.03 -12.84
N GLY A 35 6.64 -7.04 -12.17
CA GLY A 35 5.37 -7.64 -12.50
C GLY A 35 4.62 -7.98 -11.22
N VAL A 36 3.31 -7.89 -11.27
CA VAL A 36 2.43 -8.28 -10.18
C VAL A 36 1.35 -9.21 -10.70
N LEU A 37 1.03 -10.20 -9.89
CA LEU A 37 -0.07 -11.12 -10.17
C LEU A 37 -0.83 -11.34 -8.88
N GLY A 38 -2.14 -11.21 -8.92
CA GLY A 38 -2.95 -11.32 -7.73
C GLY A 38 -4.36 -11.78 -8.01
N SER A 39 -5.06 -12.04 -6.93
CA SER A 39 -6.46 -12.42 -6.98
C SER A 39 -7.24 -11.74 -5.85
N GLY A 40 -8.49 -11.45 -6.12
CA GLY A 40 -9.44 -10.91 -5.15
C GLY A 40 -10.65 -11.80 -5.04
N LEU A 41 -11.05 -12.07 -3.79
CA LEU A 41 -12.23 -12.85 -3.47
C LEU A 41 -13.21 -11.96 -2.71
N SER A 42 -14.46 -11.95 -3.15
CA SER A 42 -15.53 -11.27 -2.45
C SER A 42 -16.42 -12.30 -1.76
N PHE A 43 -16.61 -12.11 -0.46
CA PHE A 43 -17.44 -12.99 0.35
C PHE A 43 -18.79 -12.35 0.74
N GLY A 44 -19.21 -11.33 -0.01
CA GLY A 44 -20.43 -10.60 0.27
C GLY A 44 -20.33 -9.79 1.56
N ASP A 45 -21.25 -10.02 2.49
CA ASP A 45 -21.32 -9.26 3.73
C ASP A 45 -20.14 -9.48 4.66
N ILE A 46 -19.38 -10.58 4.45
CA ILE A 46 -18.19 -10.86 5.28
C ILE A 46 -17.00 -9.99 4.86
N GLY A 47 -17.02 -9.49 3.63
CA GLY A 47 -15.97 -8.64 3.12
C GLY A 47 -15.24 -9.22 1.92
N SER A 48 -14.10 -8.64 1.61
CA SER A 48 -13.28 -8.99 0.46
C SER A 48 -11.84 -9.24 0.89
N LEU A 49 -11.23 -10.25 0.30
CA LEU A 49 -9.84 -10.62 0.56
C LEU A 49 -9.08 -10.59 -0.76
N SER A 50 -7.94 -9.95 -0.79
CA SER A 50 -7.07 -9.99 -1.95
C SER A 50 -5.66 -10.39 -1.54
N ALA A 51 -4.97 -11.05 -2.45
CA ALA A 51 -3.59 -11.47 -2.25
C ALA A 51 -2.85 -11.34 -3.57
N ASP A 52 -1.62 -10.84 -3.50
CA ASP A 52 -0.80 -10.71 -4.70
C ASP A 52 0.67 -10.95 -4.41
N VAL A 53 1.40 -11.26 -5.47
CA VAL A 53 2.84 -11.39 -5.46
C VAL A 53 3.40 -10.46 -6.53
N SER A 54 4.44 -9.72 -6.16
CA SER A 54 5.17 -8.85 -7.07
C SER A 54 6.60 -9.33 -7.21
N LEU A 55 7.11 -9.28 -8.43
CA LEU A 55 8.51 -9.58 -8.73
C LEU A 55 9.13 -8.30 -9.26
N ALA A 56 10.32 -7.97 -8.79
CA ALA A 56 11.03 -6.79 -9.25
C ALA A 56 12.49 -7.10 -9.53
N ASP A 57 12.98 -6.59 -10.67
CA ASP A 57 14.37 -6.62 -11.06
C ASP A 57 14.80 -5.16 -11.23
N SER A 58 15.72 -4.72 -10.38
CA SER A 58 16.10 -3.32 -10.33
C SER A 58 17.60 -3.16 -10.45
N GLN A 59 17.99 -2.07 -11.13
CA GLN A 59 19.38 -1.65 -11.21
C GLN A 59 19.57 -0.44 -10.32
N LEU A 60 20.36 -0.62 -9.25
CA LEU A 60 20.59 0.43 -8.28
C LEU A 60 21.66 1.40 -8.80
N VAL A 61 21.30 2.66 -8.96
CA VAL A 61 22.16 3.68 -9.56
C VAL A 61 23.40 3.96 -8.71
N GLU A 62 23.25 3.94 -7.38
CA GLU A 62 24.31 4.31 -6.45
C GLU A 62 25.39 3.24 -6.28
N GLU A 63 25.09 2.00 -6.58
CA GLU A 63 26.03 0.89 -6.43
C GLU A 63 26.61 0.44 -7.75
N LYS A 64 26.87 1.36 -8.66
CA LYS A 64 27.53 1.13 -9.94
C LYS A 64 26.94 -0.05 -10.72
N LYS A 65 25.64 0.01 -11.00
CA LYS A 65 24.91 -0.96 -11.80
C LYS A 65 24.68 -2.32 -11.14
N ARG A 66 24.66 -2.36 -9.81
CA ARG A 66 24.31 -3.59 -9.13
C ARG A 66 22.83 -3.93 -9.36
N ARG A 67 22.59 -5.16 -9.82
CA ARG A 67 21.23 -5.66 -10.02
C ARG A 67 20.67 -6.25 -8.75
N SER A 68 19.43 -5.94 -8.46
CA SER A 68 18.74 -6.51 -7.31
C SER A 68 17.41 -7.12 -7.75
N ARG A 69 17.16 -8.36 -7.32
CA ARG A 69 15.93 -9.09 -7.60
C ARG A 69 15.25 -9.47 -6.31
N GLY A 70 13.94 -9.35 -6.31
CA GLY A 70 13.19 -9.73 -5.12
C GLY A 70 11.72 -9.92 -5.40
N GLN A 71 11.02 -10.34 -4.35
CA GLN A 71 9.58 -10.57 -4.37
C GLN A 71 8.93 -9.82 -3.21
N SER A 72 7.66 -9.45 -3.43
CA SER A 72 6.83 -8.88 -2.40
C SER A 72 5.49 -9.61 -2.37
N TYR A 73 5.00 -9.91 -1.19
CA TYR A 73 3.75 -10.62 -0.98
C TYR A 73 2.83 -9.73 -0.17
N ARG A 74 1.59 -9.57 -0.64
CA ARG A 74 0.62 -8.72 0.04
C ARG A 74 -0.69 -9.46 0.22
N VAL A 75 -1.28 -9.32 1.39
CA VAL A 75 -2.64 -9.77 1.70
C VAL A 75 -3.42 -8.58 2.23
N GLN A 76 -4.63 -8.39 1.76
CA GLN A 76 -5.46 -7.26 2.16
C GLN A 76 -6.89 -7.72 2.37
N TYR A 77 -7.49 -7.27 3.47
CA TYR A 77 -8.87 -7.51 3.79
C TYR A 77 -9.62 -6.19 3.90
N SER A 78 -10.83 -6.15 3.37
CA SER A 78 -11.67 -4.96 3.38
C SER A 78 -13.12 -5.36 3.62
N LYS A 79 -13.81 -4.61 4.46
CA LYS A 79 -15.23 -4.82 4.73
C LYS A 79 -15.94 -3.49 4.95
N THR A 80 -17.11 -3.36 4.37
CA THR A 80 -18.01 -2.24 4.62
C THR A 80 -19.27 -2.76 5.26
N VAL A 81 -19.60 -2.22 6.44
CA VAL A 81 -20.85 -2.54 7.14
C VAL A 81 -21.85 -1.47 6.78
N ALA A 82 -22.78 -1.80 5.88
CA ALA A 82 -23.72 -0.82 5.33
C ALA A 82 -24.70 -0.29 6.37
N THR A 83 -25.10 -1.12 7.32
CA THR A 83 -26.07 -0.71 8.35
C THR A 83 -25.52 0.35 9.30
N THR A 84 -24.20 0.39 9.50
CA THR A 84 -23.57 1.35 10.41
C THR A 84 -22.68 2.33 9.67
N ASP A 85 -22.58 2.23 8.34
CA ASP A 85 -21.68 3.04 7.51
C ASP A 85 -20.23 2.98 8.00
N THR A 86 -19.81 1.79 8.39
CA THR A 86 -18.44 1.55 8.84
C THR A 86 -17.66 0.88 7.74
N THR A 87 -16.57 1.49 7.31
CA THR A 87 -15.64 0.91 6.36
C THR A 87 -14.36 0.54 7.09
N VAL A 88 -14.07 -0.75 7.12
CA VAL A 88 -12.82 -1.27 7.63
C VAL A 88 -12.02 -1.69 6.42
N THR A 89 -11.11 -0.83 5.95
CA THR A 89 -10.13 -1.20 4.96
C THR A 89 -8.94 -1.69 5.73
N LEU A 90 -9.06 -2.94 6.19
CA LEU A 90 -8.14 -3.41 7.08
C LEU A 90 -7.42 -4.55 6.63
N ALA A 91 -6.40 -4.56 7.24
CA ALA A 91 -5.22 -5.37 7.36
C ALA A 91 -4.63 -5.59 5.99
N SER A 92 -3.91 -4.61 5.51
CA SER A 92 -2.92 -4.85 4.47
C SER A 92 -1.63 -5.25 5.14
N TYR A 93 -1.20 -6.48 4.93
CA TYR A 93 0.11 -6.94 5.35
C TYR A 93 0.95 -7.21 4.12
N ARG A 94 2.13 -6.61 4.09
CA ARG A 94 3.09 -6.81 3.00
C ARG A 94 4.41 -7.27 3.57
N TYR A 95 4.96 -8.31 2.98
CA TYR A 95 6.30 -8.78 3.23
C TYR A 95 7.11 -8.74 1.93
N SER A 96 8.32 -8.19 1.99
CA SER A 96 9.19 -8.09 0.83
C SER A 96 10.54 -8.71 1.15
N THR A 97 11.11 -9.44 0.21
CA THR A 97 12.47 -9.97 0.36
C THR A 97 13.50 -8.84 0.27
N GLU A 98 14.70 -9.11 0.75
CA GLU A 98 15.75 -8.09 0.85
C GLU A 98 16.08 -7.42 -0.48
N GLY A 99 16.01 -8.17 -1.56
CA GLY A 99 16.33 -7.64 -2.90
C GLY A 99 15.19 -6.92 -3.60
N PHE A 100 14.03 -6.79 -2.94
CA PHE A 100 12.87 -6.13 -3.54
C PHE A 100 12.91 -4.62 -3.32
N TYR A 101 12.81 -3.87 -4.41
CA TYR A 101 12.69 -2.42 -4.38
C TYR A 101 11.52 -2.00 -5.25
N THR A 102 10.78 -0.97 -4.84
CA THR A 102 9.77 -0.35 -5.69
C THR A 102 10.44 0.58 -6.69
N PHE A 103 9.72 0.92 -7.76
CA PHE A 103 10.22 1.84 -8.78
C PHE A 103 10.62 3.18 -8.17
N GLN A 104 9.83 3.67 -7.24
CA GLN A 104 10.12 4.92 -6.54
C GLN A 104 11.39 4.82 -5.71
N GLU A 105 11.59 3.71 -5.00
CA GLU A 105 12.77 3.50 -4.18
C GLU A 105 14.06 3.46 -5.01
N VAL A 106 14.00 2.86 -6.21
CA VAL A 106 15.16 2.78 -7.10
C VAL A 106 15.56 4.17 -7.61
N ASN A 107 14.59 5.04 -7.86
CA ASN A 107 14.84 6.35 -8.45
C ASN A 107 15.04 7.47 -7.44
N GLU A 108 15.00 7.17 -6.14
CA GLU A 108 15.32 8.16 -5.12
C GLU A 108 16.83 8.36 -5.01
N PHE A 109 17.25 9.62 -4.97
CA PHE A 109 18.66 10.00 -4.81
C PHE A 109 19.05 10.14 -3.34
N SER A 110 18.47 9.35 -2.48
CA SER A 110 18.83 9.33 -1.07
C SER A 110 20.10 8.51 -0.86
N SER A 111 21.04 9.01 -0.09
CA SER A 111 22.22 8.27 0.32
C SER A 111 21.89 7.11 1.25
N GLN A 112 20.69 7.10 1.82
CA GLN A 112 20.20 6.04 2.70
C GLN A 112 18.97 5.41 2.08
N ARG A 113 19.16 4.26 1.43
CA ARG A 113 18.06 3.49 0.87
C ARG A 113 17.68 2.39 1.84
N TYR A 114 16.50 2.54 2.41
CA TYR A 114 15.94 1.52 3.27
C TYR A 114 14.78 0.87 2.55
N ASN A 115 14.98 -0.35 2.05
CA ASN A 115 13.89 -1.11 1.49
C ASN A 115 13.10 -1.78 2.60
N LYS A 116 11.79 -1.72 2.48
CA LYS A 116 10.87 -2.21 3.51
C LYS A 116 10.87 -3.73 3.54
N ARG A 117 10.94 -4.31 4.73
CA ARG A 117 10.78 -5.74 4.93
C ARG A 117 9.32 -6.10 5.14
N SER A 118 8.65 -5.43 6.06
CA SER A 118 7.23 -5.69 6.30
C SER A 118 6.49 -4.39 6.57
N ARG A 119 5.20 -4.41 6.28
CA ARG A 119 4.31 -3.31 6.60
C ARG A 119 2.93 -3.87 6.93
N LEU A 120 2.46 -3.58 8.12
CA LEU A 120 1.09 -3.85 8.54
C LEU A 120 0.33 -2.54 8.59
N GLN A 121 -0.81 -2.49 7.96
CA GLN A 121 -1.62 -1.28 7.89
C GLN A 121 -3.07 -1.57 8.26
N LEU A 122 -3.66 -0.63 9.00
CA LEU A 122 -5.03 -0.67 9.47
C LEU A 122 -5.69 0.66 9.19
N ASN A 123 -6.84 0.64 8.52
CA ASN A 123 -7.65 1.83 8.32
C ASN A 123 -9.09 1.53 8.70
N LEU A 124 -9.68 2.42 9.46
CA LEU A 124 -11.09 2.35 9.83
C LEU A 124 -11.73 3.72 9.59
N SER A 125 -12.87 3.74 8.95
CA SER A 125 -13.63 4.93 8.70
C SER A 125 -15.07 4.70 9.18
N GLN A 126 -15.58 5.61 9.98
CA GLN A 126 -16.93 5.54 10.51
C GLN A 126 -17.68 6.81 10.16
N SER A 127 -18.78 6.66 9.42
CA SER A 127 -19.69 7.77 9.20
C SER A 127 -20.60 7.95 10.41
N LEU A 128 -20.68 9.17 10.89
CA LEU A 128 -21.60 9.56 11.97
C LEU A 128 -22.77 10.33 11.40
N GLN A 129 -23.05 10.17 10.12
CA GLN A 129 -24.13 10.82 9.37
C GLN A 129 -24.01 12.36 9.44
N SER A 130 -25.02 13.04 9.94
CA SER A 130 -24.98 14.50 10.00
C SER A 130 -23.96 15.06 10.99
N TRP A 131 -23.45 14.23 11.90
CA TRP A 131 -22.42 14.64 12.87
C TRP A 131 -21.02 14.71 12.27
N GLY A 132 -20.76 13.97 11.17
CA GLY A 132 -19.47 13.98 10.52
C GLY A 132 -18.89 12.58 10.33
N ASN A 133 -17.57 12.51 10.22
CA ASN A 133 -16.85 11.27 10.00
C ASN A 133 -15.70 11.14 11.00
N PHE A 134 -15.51 9.93 11.48
CA PHE A 134 -14.40 9.57 12.35
C PHE A 134 -13.53 8.56 11.65
N TYR A 135 -12.20 8.69 11.78
CA TYR A 135 -11.27 7.72 11.18
C TYR A 135 -10.12 7.39 12.12
N ILE A 136 -9.61 6.18 11.94
CA ILE A 136 -8.36 5.72 12.55
C ILE A 136 -7.52 5.12 11.42
N SER A 137 -6.26 5.52 11.37
CA SER A 137 -5.28 4.94 10.45
C SER A 137 -4.03 4.62 11.23
N ALA A 138 -3.51 3.43 11.05
CA ALA A 138 -2.32 2.99 11.76
C ALA A 138 -1.46 2.13 10.85
N TYR A 139 -0.15 2.25 10.97
CA TYR A 139 0.75 1.32 10.31
C TYR A 139 1.96 1.05 11.18
N GLN A 140 2.55 -0.11 10.95
CA GLN A 140 3.84 -0.50 11.48
C GLN A 140 4.67 -1.07 10.34
N GLN A 141 5.91 -0.61 10.21
CA GLN A 141 6.79 -1.10 9.16
C GLN A 141 8.20 -1.23 9.68
N ASP A 142 8.95 -2.15 9.08
CA ASP A 142 10.36 -2.33 9.35
C ASP A 142 11.14 -2.45 8.04
N TYR A 143 12.46 -2.41 8.14
CA TYR A 143 13.36 -2.32 7.00
C TYR A 143 14.44 -3.38 7.11
N TRP A 144 14.98 -3.81 5.97
CA TRP A 144 16.06 -4.79 5.94
C TRP A 144 17.38 -4.24 6.46
N SER A 145 17.69 -2.99 6.11
CA SER A 145 18.98 -2.38 6.41
C SER A 145 18.99 -1.55 7.70
N ARG A 146 17.88 -1.54 8.41
CA ARG A 146 17.72 -0.72 9.62
C ARG A 146 17.07 -1.55 10.70
N GLN A 147 17.61 -1.49 11.91
CA GLN A 147 17.01 -2.16 13.06
C GLN A 147 15.82 -1.36 13.60
N GLY A 148 14.88 -2.10 14.17
CA GLY A 148 13.69 -1.50 14.75
C GLY A 148 12.55 -1.36 13.74
N TYR A 149 11.51 -0.70 14.17
CA TYR A 149 10.33 -0.49 13.38
C TYR A 149 9.82 0.93 13.55
N GLU A 150 9.01 1.36 12.61
CA GLU A 150 8.28 2.62 12.69
C GLU A 150 6.82 2.31 12.91
N ARG A 151 6.21 3.03 13.85
CA ARG A 151 4.78 2.99 14.10
C ARG A 151 4.18 4.37 13.93
N ASN A 152 3.00 4.39 13.35
CA ASN A 152 2.23 5.63 13.20
C ASN A 152 0.77 5.32 13.45
N VAL A 153 0.13 6.12 14.30
CA VAL A 153 -1.31 6.04 14.55
C VAL A 153 -1.87 7.44 14.38
N SER A 154 -2.82 7.55 13.48
CA SER A 154 -3.54 8.79 13.24
C SER A 154 -5.02 8.57 13.50
N THR A 155 -5.66 9.52 14.15
CA THR A 155 -7.10 9.51 14.34
C THR A 155 -7.62 10.91 14.08
N GLY A 156 -8.85 11.00 13.61
CA GLY A 156 -9.41 12.29 13.31
C GLY A 156 -10.91 12.28 13.22
N PHE A 157 -11.46 13.47 13.32
CA PHE A 157 -12.88 13.73 13.22
C PHE A 157 -13.11 14.93 12.32
N ASN A 158 -14.01 14.77 11.34
CA ASN A 158 -14.37 15.82 10.42
C ASN A 158 -15.86 16.07 10.53
N THR A 159 -16.25 17.33 10.65
CA THR A 159 -17.66 17.72 10.70
C THR A 159 -17.88 19.01 9.93
N SER A 160 -19.13 19.26 9.56
CA SER A 160 -19.53 20.50 8.90
C SER A 160 -20.74 21.08 9.65
N ILE A 161 -20.62 22.34 10.06
CA ILE A 161 -21.67 23.06 10.76
C ILE A 161 -21.89 24.37 10.02
N ARG A 162 -23.11 24.59 9.50
CA ARG A 162 -23.48 25.82 8.79
C ARG A 162 -22.50 26.19 7.68
N ASP A 163 -22.17 25.20 6.84
CA ASP A 163 -21.25 25.34 5.69
C ASP A 163 -19.79 25.62 6.06
N ILE A 164 -19.44 25.50 7.34
CA ILE A 164 -18.05 25.59 7.79
C ILE A 164 -17.57 24.18 8.13
N ASN A 165 -16.45 23.79 7.55
CA ASN A 165 -15.84 22.49 7.79
C ASN A 165 -14.83 22.57 8.93
N TYR A 166 -14.97 21.66 9.88
CA TYR A 166 -14.08 21.54 11.03
C TYR A 166 -13.39 20.19 10.98
N SER A 167 -12.10 20.20 11.23
CA SER A 167 -11.30 18.97 11.31
C SER A 167 -10.45 18.98 12.57
N LEU A 168 -10.49 17.87 13.28
CA LEU A 168 -9.65 17.66 14.45
C LEU A 168 -8.88 16.37 14.24
N GLY A 169 -7.56 16.42 14.36
CA GLY A 169 -6.72 15.26 14.13
C GLY A 169 -5.64 15.13 15.17
N TYR A 170 -5.23 13.90 15.42
CA TYR A 170 -4.14 13.58 16.30
C TYR A 170 -3.28 12.50 15.66
N THR A 171 -1.96 12.69 15.67
CA THR A 171 -1.01 11.73 15.12
C THR A 171 0.06 11.42 16.15
N TYR A 172 0.30 10.13 16.36
CA TYR A 172 1.37 9.61 17.19
C TYR A 172 2.34 8.83 16.31
N SER A 173 3.62 9.10 16.45
CA SER A 173 4.68 8.40 15.72
C SER A 173 5.75 7.94 16.67
N GLU A 174 6.26 6.71 16.43
CA GLU A 174 7.32 6.09 17.21
C GLU A 174 8.43 5.55 16.31
#